data_d73b0adc046165b4e6301ec8a64d8755
#
_entry.id   d73b0adc046165b4e6301ec8a64d8755
#
_cell.length_a   1.000
_cell.length_b   1.000
_cell.length_c   1.000
_cell.angle_alpha   90.00
_cell.angle_beta   90.00
_cell.angle_gamma   90.00
#
_symmetry.space_group_name_H-M   'P 1'
#
loop_
_entity.id
_entity.type
_entity.pdbx_description
1 polymer ?
#
loop_
_entity_poly.entity_id
_entity_poly.type
_entity_poly.pdbx_seq_one_letter_code
_entity_poly.pdbx_strand_id
1 'polypeptide(L)'
;MKVKTLLEGKPFMTEYGIVGYSTVVLIACDDEKNILYDCGSKGCALQLKEALEKAGMKPEDITHVVISHLHFDHVGNLPLFSNAEILLNKIEWESANQTPDEWHSIQTLAY
;
A
#
# COMPACT_ATOMS: atom_id res chain seq x y z
N MET A 1 2.78 6.07 -20.26
CA MET A 1 2.59 5.32 -19.00
C MET A 1 3.87 4.57 -18.64
N LYS A 2 4.30 4.70 -17.41
CA LYS A 2 5.47 3.98 -16.91
C LYS A 2 5.08 3.14 -15.70
N VAL A 3 5.56 1.90 -15.66
CA VAL A 3 5.32 0.99 -14.56
C VAL A 3 6.65 0.64 -13.90
N LYS A 4 6.74 0.85 -12.60
CA LYS A 4 7.96 0.59 -11.84
C LYS A 4 7.64 -0.13 -10.54
N THR A 5 8.33 -1.23 -10.29
CA THR A 5 8.28 -1.89 -8.99
C THR A 5 9.15 -1.10 -8.01
N LEU A 6 8.52 -0.52 -7.00
CA LEU A 6 9.22 0.26 -5.98
C LEU A 6 9.83 -0.64 -4.92
N LEU A 7 9.08 -1.64 -4.49
CA LEU A 7 9.51 -2.63 -3.52
C LEU A 7 9.12 -4.02 -4.01
N GLU A 8 10.04 -4.96 -3.90
CA GLU A 8 9.71 -6.37 -4.08
C GLU A 8 9.31 -6.96 -2.74
N GLY A 9 8.12 -7.54 -2.68
CA GLY A 9 7.60 -8.12 -1.45
C GLY A 9 8.49 -9.22 -0.90
N LYS A 10 8.66 -9.24 0.42
CA LYS A 10 9.44 -10.26 1.11
C LYS A 10 8.70 -10.71 2.36
N PRO A 11 8.41 -12.01 2.47
CA PRO A 11 7.90 -12.54 3.72
C PRO A 11 9.06 -12.86 4.66
N PHE A 12 8.90 -12.50 5.92
CA PHE A 12 9.81 -12.88 6.98
C PHE A 12 9.04 -13.64 8.04
N MET A 13 9.55 -14.78 8.44
CA MET A 13 8.98 -15.58 9.53
C MET A 13 9.91 -15.51 10.72
N THR A 14 9.37 -15.15 11.88
CA THR A 14 10.09 -15.13 13.14
C THR A 14 9.38 -16.04 14.14
N GLU A 15 10.01 -16.31 15.28
CA GLU A 15 9.38 -17.07 16.36
C GLU A 15 8.16 -16.34 16.95
N TYR A 16 8.03 -15.05 16.68
CA TYR A 16 6.92 -14.22 17.17
C TYR A 16 5.80 -14.02 16.14
N GLY A 17 5.98 -14.53 14.92
CA GLY A 17 4.97 -14.42 13.88
C GLY A 17 5.56 -14.08 12.51
N ILE A 18 4.67 -13.75 11.58
CA ILE A 18 5.04 -13.39 10.22
C ILE A 18 5.18 -11.88 10.16
N VAL A 19 6.36 -11.43 9.68
CA VAL A 19 6.61 -10.01 9.38
C VAL A 19 7.06 -9.92 7.93
N GLY A 20 6.89 -8.77 7.33
CA GLY A 20 7.26 -8.58 5.94
C GLY A 20 6.49 -7.45 5.29
N TYR A 21 6.62 -7.34 3.98
CA TYR A 21 5.90 -6.31 3.22
C TYR A 21 5.54 -6.84 1.85
N SER A 22 4.49 -6.27 1.28
CA SER A 22 4.01 -6.61 -0.05
C SER A 22 4.88 -5.97 -1.13
N THR A 23 4.76 -6.47 -2.34
CA THR A 23 5.26 -5.79 -3.53
C THR A 23 4.46 -4.50 -3.73
N VAL A 24 5.16 -3.41 -4.01
CA VAL A 24 4.55 -2.10 -4.28
C VAL A 24 4.93 -1.67 -5.69
N VAL A 25 3.93 -1.34 -6.50
CA VAL A 25 4.13 -0.96 -7.89
C VAL A 25 3.62 0.46 -8.11
N LEU A 26 4.43 1.28 -8.75
CA LEU A 26 4.07 2.63 -9.18
C LEU A 26 3.69 2.61 -10.66
N ILE A 27 2.53 3.17 -10.97
CA ILE A 27 2.07 3.36 -12.34
C ILE A 27 1.90 4.86 -12.57
N ALA A 28 2.84 5.45 -13.33
CA ALA A 28 2.78 6.86 -13.67
C ALA A 28 2.12 7.02 -15.04
N CYS A 29 0.97 7.65 -15.08
CA CYS A 29 0.21 7.87 -16.30
C CYS A 29 0.53 9.22 -16.94
N ASP A 30 0.25 9.35 -18.23
CA ASP A 30 0.58 10.56 -18.99
C ASP A 30 -0.31 11.76 -18.62
N ASP A 31 -1.46 11.54 -17.99
CA ASP A 31 -2.43 12.57 -17.59
C ASP A 31 -2.23 13.04 -16.14
N GLU A 32 -1.01 13.01 -15.65
CA GLU A 32 -0.63 13.41 -14.28
C GLU A 32 -1.23 12.55 -13.17
N LYS A 33 -1.77 11.39 -13.51
CA LYS A 33 -2.20 10.41 -12.50
C LYS A 33 -1.04 9.51 -12.12
N ASN A 34 -0.81 9.42 -10.84
CA ASN A 34 0.22 8.56 -10.27
C ASN A 34 -0.47 7.55 -9.35
N ILE A 35 -0.46 6.30 -9.77
CA ILE A 35 -1.20 5.23 -9.11
C ILE A 35 -0.21 4.33 -8.38
N LEU A 36 -0.48 4.06 -7.12
CA LEU A 36 0.27 3.09 -6.35
C LEU A 36 -0.59 1.84 -6.17
N TYR A 37 -0.03 0.68 -6.47
CA TYR A 37 -0.69 -0.60 -6.26
C TYR A 37 -0.13 -1.23 -5.00
N ASP A 38 -0.96 -1.31 -3.96
CA ASP A 38 -0.60 -1.64 -2.58
C ASP A 38 0.43 -0.66 -2.00
N CYS A 39 0.68 -0.70 -0.73
CA CYS A 39 1.58 0.26 -0.09
C CYS A 39 2.46 -0.34 1.02
N GLY A 40 2.59 -1.65 1.03
CA GLY A 40 3.51 -2.32 1.94
C GLY A 40 3.05 -2.33 3.39
N SER A 41 3.90 -2.81 4.26
CA SER A 41 3.67 -2.82 5.70
C SER A 41 4.20 -1.53 6.31
N LYS A 42 3.71 -1.21 7.49
CA LYS A 42 4.12 0.00 8.23
C LYS A 42 5.62 0.03 8.49
N GLY A 43 6.22 -1.13 8.72
CA GLY A 43 7.65 -1.24 8.97
C GLY A 43 8.54 -0.91 7.78
N CYS A 44 8.00 -0.86 6.56
CA CYS A 44 8.78 -0.50 5.37
C CYS A 44 8.54 0.93 4.89
N ALA A 45 7.96 1.79 5.72
CA ALA A 45 7.64 3.17 5.35
C ALA A 45 8.85 3.95 4.82
N LEU A 46 9.99 3.82 5.47
CA LEU A 46 11.21 4.51 5.05
C LEU A 46 11.68 4.04 3.67
N GLN A 47 11.71 2.73 3.46
CA GLN A 47 12.10 2.15 2.18
C GLN A 47 11.15 2.58 1.06
N LEU A 48 9.87 2.66 1.35
CA LEU A 48 8.87 3.12 0.38
C LEU A 48 9.10 4.59 0.01
N LYS A 49 9.33 5.45 1.00
CA LYS A 49 9.63 6.87 0.75
C LYS A 49 10.89 7.04 -0.07
N GLU A 50 11.94 6.29 0.23
CA GLU A 50 13.19 6.35 -0.53
C GLU A 50 12.99 5.88 -1.97
N ALA A 51 12.21 4.83 -2.17
CA ALA A 51 11.91 4.33 -3.52
C ALA A 51 11.11 5.34 -4.34
N LEU A 52 10.15 6.01 -3.72
CA LEU A 52 9.39 7.09 -4.37
C LEU A 52 10.32 8.26 -4.74
N GLU A 53 11.19 8.66 -3.84
CA GLU A 53 12.14 9.74 -4.10
C GLU A 53 13.06 9.42 -5.28
N LYS A 54 13.56 8.19 -5.37
CA LYS A 54 14.36 7.73 -6.51
C LYS A 54 13.57 7.75 -7.81
N ALA A 55 12.25 7.60 -7.73
CA ALA A 55 11.37 7.70 -8.89
C ALA A 55 10.95 9.15 -9.20
N GLY A 56 11.48 10.12 -8.46
CA GLY A 56 11.17 11.54 -8.66
C GLY A 56 9.85 11.97 -8.05
N MET A 57 9.34 11.25 -7.07
CA MET A 57 8.02 11.50 -6.47
C MET A 57 8.07 11.65 -4.96
N LYS A 58 7.08 12.38 -4.44
CA LYS A 58 6.79 12.47 -3.02
C LYS A 58 5.48 11.73 -2.74
N PRO A 59 5.22 11.32 -1.51
CA PRO A 59 3.92 10.70 -1.18
C PRO A 59 2.71 11.56 -1.59
N GLU A 60 2.84 12.89 -1.52
CA GLU A 60 1.77 13.82 -1.89
C GLU A 60 1.47 13.82 -3.39
N ASP A 61 2.38 13.32 -4.21
CA ASP A 61 2.20 13.24 -5.66
C ASP A 61 1.36 12.03 -6.09
N ILE A 62 1.12 11.09 -5.19
CA ILE A 62 0.31 9.91 -5.49
C ILE A 62 -1.16 10.32 -5.47
N THR A 63 -1.84 10.09 -6.58
CA THR A 63 -3.24 10.49 -6.77
C THR A 63 -4.24 9.37 -6.46
N HIS A 64 -3.81 8.13 -6.59
CA HIS A 64 -4.66 6.96 -6.34
C HIS A 64 -3.83 5.85 -5.72
N VAL A 65 -4.39 5.17 -4.74
CA VAL A 65 -3.83 3.93 -4.20
C VAL A 65 -4.86 2.83 -4.41
N VAL A 66 -4.48 1.80 -5.17
CA VAL A 66 -5.31 0.63 -5.41
C VAL A 66 -4.85 -0.47 -4.45
N ILE A 67 -5.76 -0.95 -3.64
CA ILE A 67 -5.48 -1.98 -2.64
C ILE A 67 -6.00 -3.33 -3.13
N SER A 68 -5.11 -4.32 -3.19
CA SER A 68 -5.47 -5.66 -3.62
C SER A 68 -6.35 -6.35 -2.58
N HIS A 69 -5.98 -6.26 -1.30
CA HIS A 69 -6.75 -6.78 -0.18
C HIS A 69 -6.28 -6.12 1.12
N LEU A 70 -7.04 -6.31 2.20
CA LEU A 70 -6.85 -5.57 3.45
C LEU A 70 -5.91 -6.24 4.46
N HIS A 71 -4.94 -7.01 4.02
CA HIS A 71 -3.91 -7.53 4.91
C HIS A 71 -2.94 -6.42 5.32
N PHE A 72 -2.38 -6.54 6.51
CA PHE A 72 -1.54 -5.51 7.13
C PHE A 72 -0.34 -5.10 6.26
N ASP A 73 0.22 -6.03 5.51
CA ASP A 73 1.40 -5.81 4.68
C ASP A 73 1.09 -5.15 3.32
N HIS A 74 -0.18 -4.89 3.05
CA HIS A 74 -0.64 -4.22 1.83
C HIS A 74 -1.17 -2.81 2.08
N VAL A 75 -1.66 -2.53 3.29
CA VAL A 75 -2.32 -1.26 3.64
C VAL A 75 -1.55 -0.44 4.68
N GLY A 76 -0.38 -0.88 5.07
CA GLY A 76 0.32 -0.33 6.22
C GLY A 76 0.72 1.14 6.12
N ASN A 77 0.87 1.67 4.90
CA ASN A 77 1.33 3.03 4.68
C ASN A 77 0.28 3.95 4.05
N LEU A 78 -0.98 3.57 4.07
CA LEU A 78 -2.06 4.42 3.54
C LEU A 78 -2.03 5.84 4.10
N PRO A 79 -1.77 6.07 5.40
CA PRO A 79 -1.74 7.44 5.92
C PRO A 79 -0.70 8.36 5.28
N LEU A 80 0.32 7.83 4.61
CA LEU A 80 1.31 8.65 3.91
C LEU A 80 0.74 9.34 2.68
N PHE A 81 -0.34 8.81 2.12
CA PHE A 81 -0.89 9.24 0.83
C PHE A 81 -2.17 10.05 1.04
N SER A 82 -2.02 11.19 1.73
CA SER A 82 -3.15 12.03 2.14
C SER A 82 -3.92 12.65 0.97
N ASN A 83 -3.28 12.79 -0.20
CA ASN A 83 -3.92 13.37 -1.38
C ASN A 83 -4.51 12.31 -2.32
N ALA A 84 -4.38 11.03 -1.98
CA ALA A 84 -4.80 9.95 -2.86
C ALA A 84 -6.22 9.50 -2.58
N GLU A 85 -6.92 9.12 -3.65
CA GLU A 85 -8.14 8.33 -3.53
C GLU A 85 -7.74 6.87 -3.30
N ILE A 86 -8.39 6.24 -2.34
CA ILE A 86 -8.14 4.83 -2.01
C ILE A 86 -9.20 3.98 -2.70
N LEU A 87 -8.75 3.07 -3.56
CA LEU A 87 -9.63 2.18 -4.32
C LEU A 87 -9.51 0.76 -3.80
N LEU A 88 -10.63 0.19 -3.44
CA LEU A 88 -10.70 -1.13 -2.84
C LEU A 88 -11.91 -1.88 -3.37
N ASN A 89 -11.75 -3.18 -3.59
CA ASN A 89 -12.86 -4.03 -3.99
C ASN A 89 -13.92 -4.08 -2.87
N LYS A 90 -15.18 -3.89 -3.26
CA LYS A 90 -16.31 -3.87 -2.32
C LYS A 90 -16.42 -5.18 -1.52
N ILE A 91 -16.19 -6.31 -2.16
CA ILE A 91 -16.27 -7.62 -1.52
C ILE A 91 -15.21 -7.73 -0.41
N GLU A 92 -14.00 -7.26 -0.69
CA GLU A 92 -12.92 -7.27 0.30
C GLU A 92 -13.27 -6.38 1.51
N TRP A 93 -13.79 -5.20 1.25
CA TRP A 93 -14.23 -4.29 2.31
C TRP A 93 -15.32 -4.91 3.18
N GLU A 94 -16.34 -5.50 2.56
CA GLU A 94 -17.44 -6.13 3.27
C GLU A 94 -16.96 -7.34 4.09
N SER A 95 -16.11 -8.17 3.51
CA SER A 95 -15.55 -9.33 4.19
C SER A 95 -14.75 -8.92 5.43
N ALA A 96 -13.90 -7.92 5.32
CA ALA A 96 -13.09 -7.45 6.44
C ALA A 96 -13.94 -6.86 7.56
N ASN A 97 -15.04 -6.19 7.23
CA ASN A 97 -15.95 -5.63 8.22
C ASN A 97 -16.80 -6.68 8.94
N GLN A 98 -17.19 -7.75 8.23
CA GLN A 98 -18.02 -8.81 8.79
C GLN A 98 -17.23 -9.81 9.63
N THR A 99 -16.00 -10.10 9.20
CA THR A 99 -15.13 -11.08 9.86
C THR A 99 -13.75 -10.47 10.07
N PRO A 100 -13.65 -9.41 10.89
CA PRO A 100 -12.36 -8.78 11.15
C PRO A 100 -11.42 -9.76 11.85
N ASP A 101 -10.18 -9.76 11.46
CA ASP A 101 -9.14 -10.59 12.04
C ASP A 101 -7.84 -9.79 12.17
N GLU A 102 -6.79 -10.41 12.72
CA GLU A 102 -5.50 -9.75 12.92
C GLU A 102 -4.76 -9.41 11.62
N TRP A 103 -5.15 -10.01 10.50
CA TRP A 103 -4.52 -9.79 9.20
C TRP A 103 -5.09 -8.58 8.47
N HIS A 104 -6.29 -8.12 8.84
CA HIS A 104 -6.95 -6.99 8.21
C HIS A 104 -6.77 -5.72 9.04
N SER A 105 -6.52 -4.61 8.36
CA SER A 105 -6.28 -3.31 8.99
C SER A 105 -7.38 -2.31 8.66
N ILE A 106 -8.61 -2.63 9.06
CA ILE A 106 -9.75 -1.74 8.80
C ILE A 106 -9.51 -0.35 9.39
N GLN A 107 -8.90 -0.29 10.58
CA GLN A 107 -8.63 0.98 11.25
C GLN A 107 -7.74 1.90 10.42
N THR A 108 -6.85 1.33 9.60
CA THR A 108 -5.99 2.12 8.72
C THR A 108 -6.82 2.88 7.69
N LEU A 109 -7.94 2.33 7.27
CA LEU A 109 -8.82 2.96 6.28
C LEU A 109 -9.80 3.96 6.89
N ALA A 110 -9.91 4.01 8.22
CA ALA A 110 -10.79 4.94 8.92
C ALA A 110 -10.21 6.36 8.98
N TYR A 111 -8.98 6.52 8.59
CA TYR A 111 -8.34 7.82 8.51
C TYR A 111 -8.58 8.39 7.12
#